data_14591c58e211721af22b44ddcbcd893c
#
_entry.id   14591c58e211721af22b44ddcbcd893c
#
_cell.length_a   1.000
_cell.length_b   1.000
_cell.length_c   1.000
_cell.angle_alpha   90.00
_cell.angle_beta   90.00
_cell.angle_gamma   90.00
#
_symmetry.space_group_name_H-M   'P 1'
#
loop_
_entity.id
_entity.type
_entity.pdbx_description
1 polymer ?
#
loop_
_entity_poly.entity_id
_entity_poly.type
_entity_poly.pdbx_seq_one_letter_code
_entity_poly.pdbx_strand_id
1 'polypeptide(L)'
;YRLPKSIAKMAQQLQDVKVDLLTNNLKDGGNSDYPNYPKPTITKYSSKEKELEGIVNRIKMEDLDDVAILLPNEEDVREVNKYLNDHGIKTQVHYRTGKIVPFRTINTLDFSNNDLPCILTYYAAKGSEFDNVFVPFANEANGCTRNSFYVACTRSSRSLYISYAGKRISYLNNVSPDFVVENEIQ
;
A
#
# COMPACT_ATOMS: atom_id res chain seq x y z
N TYR A 1 -10.08 0.46 -15.41
CA TYR A 1 -9.08 0.99 -14.46
C TYR A 1 -9.71 2.15 -13.70
N ARG A 2 -9.85 2.01 -12.38
CA ARG A 2 -10.48 3.03 -11.51
C ARG A 2 -9.45 3.81 -10.70
N LEU A 3 -8.22 3.92 -11.19
CA LEU A 3 -7.15 4.61 -10.46
C LEU A 3 -7.49 6.10 -10.26
N PRO A 4 -7.54 6.60 -9.02
CA PRO A 4 -7.78 8.02 -8.75
C PRO A 4 -6.73 8.92 -9.39
N LYS A 5 -7.13 10.08 -9.89
CA LYS A 5 -6.20 11.04 -10.52
C LYS A 5 -5.04 11.43 -9.61
N SER A 6 -5.28 11.58 -8.31
CA SER A 6 -4.25 11.92 -7.33
C SER A 6 -3.18 10.83 -7.25
N ILE A 7 -3.59 9.56 -7.18
CA ILE A 7 -2.69 8.40 -7.16
C ILE A 7 -1.96 8.26 -8.49
N ALA A 8 -2.67 8.42 -9.61
CA ALA A 8 -2.06 8.34 -10.93
C ALA A 8 -0.96 9.40 -11.15
N LYS A 9 -1.20 10.65 -10.73
CA LYS A 9 -0.21 11.74 -10.82
C LYS A 9 1.03 11.45 -9.96
N MET A 10 0.84 10.97 -8.72
CA MET A 10 1.95 10.54 -7.86
C MET A 10 2.70 9.37 -8.48
N ALA A 11 1.99 8.33 -8.90
CA ALA A 11 2.57 7.11 -9.47
C ALA A 11 3.36 7.39 -10.77
N GLN A 12 2.92 8.33 -11.60
CA GLN A 12 3.65 8.75 -12.78
C GLN A 12 5.04 9.29 -12.43
N GLN A 13 5.17 10.00 -11.32
CA GLN A 13 6.46 10.54 -10.89
C GLN A 13 7.40 9.50 -10.26
N LEU A 14 6.86 8.34 -9.86
CA LEU A 14 7.69 7.20 -9.46
C LEU A 14 8.45 6.58 -10.63
N GLN A 15 8.01 6.77 -11.87
CA GLN A 15 8.64 6.23 -13.07
C GLN A 15 9.64 7.23 -13.64
N ASP A 16 10.83 6.76 -14.04
CA ASP A 16 11.82 7.62 -14.73
C ASP A 16 11.45 7.90 -16.20
N VAL A 17 10.46 7.18 -16.71
CA VAL A 17 9.96 7.34 -18.08
C VAL A 17 8.72 8.20 -18.04
N LYS A 18 8.66 9.25 -18.85
CA LYS A 18 7.45 10.03 -19.10
C LYS A 18 6.44 9.16 -19.86
N VAL A 19 5.80 8.23 -19.17
CA VAL A 19 4.65 7.54 -19.72
C VAL A 19 3.47 8.46 -19.49
N ASP A 20 2.91 8.96 -20.55
CA ASP A 20 1.70 9.79 -20.48
C ASP A 20 0.49 8.89 -20.16
N LEU A 21 0.39 8.49 -18.91
CA LEU A 21 -0.73 7.71 -18.39
C LEU A 21 -2.02 8.54 -18.33
N LEU A 22 -1.92 9.86 -18.54
CA LEU A 22 -3.04 10.78 -18.41
C LEU A 22 -3.89 10.87 -19.67
N THR A 23 -3.37 10.45 -20.84
CA THR A 23 -4.04 10.74 -22.09
C THR A 23 -5.10 9.75 -22.54
N ASN A 24 -5.05 8.47 -22.10
CA ASN A 24 -5.93 7.50 -22.75
C ASN A 24 -6.86 6.64 -21.87
N ASN A 25 -6.70 6.58 -20.55
CA ASN A 25 -7.51 5.65 -19.74
C ASN A 25 -7.83 6.10 -18.31
N LEU A 26 -7.46 7.30 -17.90
CA LEU A 26 -8.00 7.82 -16.65
C LEU A 26 -9.44 8.22 -16.95
N LYS A 27 -10.38 7.44 -16.50
CA LYS A 27 -11.73 7.93 -16.36
C LYS A 27 -11.63 9.20 -15.52
N ASP A 28 -11.83 10.34 -16.17
CA ASP A 28 -12.25 11.49 -15.42
C ASP A 28 -13.34 11.00 -14.49
N GLY A 29 -13.12 11.11 -13.21
CA GLY A 29 -14.18 10.91 -12.24
C GLY A 29 -15.22 12.02 -12.40
N GLY A 30 -15.65 12.22 -13.66
CA GLY A 30 -16.76 13.05 -14.05
C GLY A 30 -18.09 12.47 -13.63
N ASN A 31 -18.06 11.41 -12.80
CA ASN A 31 -19.22 11.02 -12.06
C ASN A 31 -19.23 11.89 -10.79
N SER A 32 -20.24 12.73 -10.68
CA SER A 32 -20.53 13.63 -9.55
C SER A 32 -20.56 12.94 -8.19
N ASP A 33 -20.48 11.61 -8.13
CA ASP A 33 -20.62 10.81 -6.92
C ASP A 33 -19.32 10.68 -6.10
N TYR A 34 -18.15 11.02 -6.69
CA TYR A 34 -16.86 10.98 -5.98
C TYR A 34 -15.99 12.19 -6.34
N PRO A 35 -16.40 13.42 -5.96
CA PRO A 35 -15.71 14.65 -6.39
C PRO A 35 -14.31 14.82 -5.77
N ASN A 36 -13.96 14.10 -4.70
CA ASN A 36 -12.72 14.35 -3.95
C ASN A 36 -12.08 13.05 -3.42
N TYR A 37 -11.46 12.26 -4.31
CA TYR A 37 -10.52 11.24 -3.83
C TYR A 37 -9.37 11.91 -3.05
N PRO A 38 -9.02 11.40 -1.86
CA PRO A 38 -7.95 11.99 -1.07
C PRO A 38 -6.61 11.88 -1.83
N LYS A 39 -5.74 12.85 -1.60
CA LYS A 39 -4.36 12.71 -2.04
C LYS A 39 -3.69 11.56 -1.29
N PRO A 40 -2.79 10.79 -1.95
CA PRO A 40 -1.95 9.84 -1.24
C PRO A 40 -1.25 10.50 -0.05
N THR A 41 -1.13 9.77 1.06
CA THR A 41 -0.36 10.23 2.21
C THR A 41 1.00 9.55 2.24
N ILE A 42 2.04 10.29 2.62
CA ILE A 42 3.36 9.77 2.92
C ILE A 42 3.67 10.14 4.37
N THR A 43 3.72 9.15 5.26
CA THR A 43 3.93 9.39 6.69
C THR A 43 5.27 8.84 7.15
N LYS A 44 6.10 9.69 7.73
CA LYS A 44 7.32 9.30 8.43
C LYS A 44 7.02 8.99 9.88
N TYR A 45 7.51 7.86 10.35
CA TYR A 45 7.43 7.45 11.75
C TYR A 45 8.83 7.41 12.38
N SER A 46 8.89 7.55 13.71
CA SER A 46 10.16 7.49 14.46
C SER A 46 10.75 6.09 14.53
N SER A 47 9.92 5.04 14.39
CA SER A 47 10.35 3.65 14.36
C SER A 47 9.39 2.76 13.57
N LYS A 48 9.84 1.54 13.21
CA LYS A 48 9.02 0.52 12.58
C LYS A 48 7.82 0.12 13.45
N GLU A 49 8.00 0.08 14.76
CA GLU A 49 6.92 -0.24 15.70
C GLU A 49 5.84 0.85 15.70
N LYS A 50 6.25 2.12 15.70
CA LYS A 50 5.32 3.26 15.58
C LYS A 50 4.60 3.28 14.24
N GLU A 51 5.27 2.86 13.18
CA GLU A 51 4.66 2.69 11.86
C GLU A 51 3.53 1.65 11.88
N LEU A 52 3.78 0.48 12.49
CA LEU A 52 2.77 -0.58 12.66
C LEU A 52 1.61 -0.14 13.56
N GLU A 53 1.92 0.55 14.66
CA GLU A 53 0.90 1.16 15.54
C GLU A 53 0.01 2.15 14.77
N GLY A 54 0.61 2.96 13.91
CA GLY A 54 -0.10 3.92 13.05
C GLY A 54 -1.07 3.23 12.08
N ILE A 55 -0.69 2.09 11.50
CA ILE A 55 -1.56 1.30 10.62
C ILE A 55 -2.76 0.76 11.42
N VAL A 56 -2.50 0.13 12.59
CA VAL A 56 -3.54 -0.40 13.47
C VAL A 56 -4.54 0.68 13.85
N ASN A 57 -4.03 1.84 14.28
CA ASN A 57 -4.87 2.96 14.72
C ASN A 57 -5.73 3.48 13.57
N ARG A 58 -5.15 3.64 12.37
CA ARG A 58 -5.90 4.13 11.22
C ARG A 58 -7.02 3.18 10.80
N ILE A 59 -6.75 1.89 10.70
CA ILE A 59 -7.77 0.89 10.35
C ILE A 59 -8.93 0.94 11.35
N LYS A 60 -8.62 1.01 12.65
CA LYS A 60 -9.66 1.03 13.70
C LYS A 60 -10.44 2.35 13.78
N MET A 61 -9.74 3.49 13.66
CA MET A 61 -10.36 4.81 13.85
C MET A 61 -11.18 5.27 12.65
N GLU A 62 -10.76 4.92 11.45
CA GLU A 62 -11.43 5.32 10.21
C GLU A 62 -12.43 4.26 9.72
N ASP A 63 -12.57 3.13 10.46
CA ASP A 63 -13.48 2.02 10.13
C ASP A 63 -13.32 1.60 8.65
N LEU A 64 -12.06 1.39 8.25
CA LEU A 64 -11.73 1.12 6.85
C LEU A 64 -12.12 -0.31 6.47
N ASP A 65 -12.86 -0.42 5.38
CA ASP A 65 -13.16 -1.66 4.66
C ASP A 65 -12.27 -1.82 3.42
N ASP A 66 -12.28 -2.98 2.81
CA ASP A 66 -11.51 -3.34 1.61
C ASP A 66 -10.05 -2.85 1.68
N VAL A 67 -9.38 -3.25 2.76
CA VAL A 67 -8.02 -2.86 3.10
C VAL A 67 -7.03 -3.87 2.57
N ALA A 68 -5.99 -3.41 1.86
CA ALA A 68 -4.80 -4.19 1.59
C ALA A 68 -3.55 -3.56 2.22
N ILE A 69 -2.71 -4.38 2.84
CA ILE A 69 -1.38 -4.01 3.30
C ILE A 69 -0.37 -4.73 2.41
N LEU A 70 0.32 -3.96 1.58
CA LEU A 70 1.20 -4.49 0.56
C LEU A 70 2.67 -4.34 0.99
N LEU A 71 3.43 -5.42 0.88
CA LEU A 71 4.77 -5.54 1.45
C LEU A 71 5.78 -6.07 0.42
N PRO A 72 7.06 -5.75 0.56
CA PRO A 72 8.07 -6.13 -0.43
C PRO A 72 8.36 -7.63 -0.44
N ASN A 73 8.22 -8.31 0.68
CA ASN A 73 8.59 -9.71 0.85
C ASN A 73 7.69 -10.45 1.85
N GLU A 74 7.84 -11.77 1.88
CA GLU A 74 7.00 -12.66 2.70
C GLU A 74 7.34 -12.63 4.20
N GLU A 75 8.54 -12.20 4.56
CA GLU A 75 8.95 -12.03 5.96
C GLU A 75 8.20 -10.87 6.60
N ASP A 76 8.13 -9.74 5.90
CA ASP A 76 7.34 -8.59 6.32
C ASP A 76 5.84 -8.92 6.38
N VAL A 77 5.32 -9.73 5.43
CA VAL A 77 3.91 -10.20 5.49
C VAL A 77 3.64 -10.95 6.78
N ARG A 78 4.53 -11.86 7.19
CA ARG A 78 4.37 -12.63 8.44
C ARG A 78 4.44 -11.73 9.68
N GLU A 79 5.38 -10.79 9.69
CA GLU A 79 5.57 -9.85 10.79
C GLU A 79 4.33 -8.97 10.98
N VAL A 80 3.87 -8.34 9.90
CA VAL A 80 2.70 -7.47 9.93
C VAL A 80 1.44 -8.24 10.29
N ASN A 81 1.25 -9.44 9.74
CA ASN A 81 0.14 -10.31 10.08
C ASN A 81 0.10 -10.62 11.58
N LYS A 82 1.26 -11.03 12.13
CA LYS A 82 1.36 -11.29 13.57
C LYS A 82 1.02 -10.06 14.38
N TYR A 83 1.61 -8.91 14.04
CA TYR A 83 1.41 -7.66 14.77
C TYR A 83 -0.07 -7.24 14.78
N LEU A 84 -0.75 -7.27 13.64
CA LEU A 84 -2.16 -6.89 13.56
C LEU A 84 -3.06 -7.82 14.38
N ASN A 85 -2.83 -9.14 14.30
CA ASN A 85 -3.59 -10.11 15.08
C ASN A 85 -3.36 -9.95 16.59
N ASP A 86 -2.12 -9.72 17.02
CA ASP A 86 -1.76 -9.44 18.43
C ASP A 86 -2.47 -8.16 18.94
N HIS A 87 -2.81 -7.22 18.04
CA HIS A 87 -3.55 -5.99 18.35
C HIS A 87 -5.07 -6.07 18.04
N GLY A 88 -5.59 -7.28 17.85
CA GLY A 88 -7.02 -7.54 17.74
C GLY A 88 -7.63 -7.26 16.35
N ILE A 89 -6.80 -7.12 15.31
CA ILE A 89 -7.26 -7.03 13.92
C ILE A 89 -7.06 -8.39 13.26
N LYS A 90 -8.16 -9.09 12.99
CA LYS A 90 -8.13 -10.32 12.18
C LYS A 90 -7.79 -9.97 10.74
N THR A 91 -7.02 -10.82 10.07
CA THR A 91 -6.49 -10.55 8.74
C THR A 91 -6.60 -11.76 7.83
N GLN A 92 -6.54 -11.50 6.53
CA GLN A 92 -6.36 -12.49 5.48
C GLN A 92 -4.93 -12.39 4.94
N VAL A 93 -4.28 -13.51 4.64
CA VAL A 93 -2.89 -13.53 4.22
C VAL A 93 -2.61 -14.50 3.09
N HIS A 94 -1.61 -14.17 2.28
CA HIS A 94 -0.98 -15.10 1.37
C HIS A 94 0.54 -14.97 1.45
N TYR A 95 1.21 -16.03 1.89
CA TYR A 95 2.68 -16.11 1.88
C TYR A 95 3.18 -17.55 1.89
N ARG A 96 4.44 -17.75 1.51
CA ARG A 96 5.12 -19.03 1.56
C ARG A 96 5.97 -19.15 2.82
N THR A 97 6.05 -20.36 3.36
CA THR A 97 6.92 -20.68 4.50
C THR A 97 8.04 -21.61 4.08
N GLY A 98 9.23 -21.38 4.64
CA GLY A 98 10.39 -22.24 4.41
C GLY A 98 11.33 -21.71 3.33
N LYS A 99 12.62 -22.04 3.50
CA LYS A 99 13.69 -21.68 2.54
C LYS A 99 14.02 -22.82 1.58
N ILE A 100 13.44 -24.01 1.81
CA ILE A 100 13.74 -25.24 1.07
C ILE A 100 12.43 -25.86 0.58
N VAL A 101 12.44 -26.35 -0.64
CA VAL A 101 11.31 -27.09 -1.27
C VAL A 101 11.07 -28.43 -0.55
N PRO A 102 9.79 -28.82 -0.27
CA PRO A 102 8.55 -28.15 -0.69
C PRO A 102 8.18 -26.94 0.22
N PHE A 103 7.86 -25.81 -0.41
CA PHE A 103 7.31 -24.67 0.30
C PHE A 103 5.90 -24.97 0.80
N ARG A 104 5.60 -24.58 2.02
CA ARG A 104 4.22 -24.55 2.50
C ARG A 104 3.64 -23.17 2.21
N THR A 105 2.54 -23.12 1.49
CA THR A 105 1.77 -21.89 1.26
C THR A 105 0.71 -21.76 2.34
N ILE A 106 0.68 -20.61 2.98
CA ILE A 106 -0.44 -20.16 3.82
C ILE A 106 -1.28 -19.22 2.95
N ASN A 107 -2.53 -19.59 2.74
CA ASN A 107 -3.48 -18.80 1.96
C ASN A 107 -4.83 -18.83 2.65
N THR A 108 -5.23 -17.68 3.18
CA THR A 108 -6.54 -17.47 3.83
C THR A 108 -7.35 -16.38 3.12
N LEU A 109 -6.96 -16.03 1.88
CA LEU A 109 -7.63 -14.97 1.12
C LEU A 109 -9.05 -15.39 0.75
N ASP A 110 -9.97 -14.50 1.06
CA ASP A 110 -11.36 -14.54 0.63
C ASP A 110 -11.75 -13.12 0.21
N PHE A 111 -11.61 -12.82 -1.07
CA PHE A 111 -11.92 -11.50 -1.63
C PHE A 111 -13.42 -11.16 -1.62
N SER A 112 -14.29 -12.06 -1.16
CA SER A 112 -15.69 -11.75 -0.90
C SER A 112 -15.92 -11.12 0.48
N ASN A 113 -14.91 -11.21 1.35
CA ASN A 113 -14.95 -10.66 2.71
C ASN A 113 -14.04 -9.42 2.80
N ASN A 114 -14.63 -8.25 2.56
CA ASN A 114 -13.92 -6.97 2.57
C ASN A 114 -13.69 -6.40 3.98
N ASP A 115 -14.29 -7.02 5.02
CA ASP A 115 -14.15 -6.56 6.41
C ASP A 115 -12.77 -6.90 7.01
N LEU A 116 -12.08 -7.90 6.43
CA LEU A 116 -10.78 -8.34 6.92
C LEU A 116 -9.65 -7.83 6.04
N PRO A 117 -8.69 -7.06 6.58
CA PRO A 117 -7.52 -6.61 5.84
C PRO A 117 -6.75 -7.77 5.19
N CYS A 118 -6.44 -7.62 3.90
CA CYS A 118 -5.59 -8.52 3.14
C CYS A 118 -4.12 -8.11 3.30
N ILE A 119 -3.23 -9.03 3.70
CA ILE A 119 -1.78 -8.77 3.77
C ILE A 119 -1.08 -9.61 2.70
N LEU A 120 -0.44 -8.93 1.76
CA LEU A 120 0.10 -9.52 0.55
C LEU A 120 1.49 -8.97 0.23
N THR A 121 2.28 -9.74 -0.53
CA THR A 121 3.44 -9.15 -1.20
C THR A 121 3.01 -8.30 -2.40
N TYR A 122 3.85 -7.33 -2.80
CA TYR A 122 3.64 -6.54 -4.04
C TYR A 122 3.37 -7.43 -5.26
N TYR A 123 4.04 -8.58 -5.31
CA TYR A 123 3.88 -9.53 -6.40
C TYR A 123 2.52 -10.25 -6.34
N ALA A 124 2.11 -10.71 -5.17
CA ALA A 124 0.84 -11.40 -4.98
C ALA A 124 -0.38 -10.50 -5.24
N ALA A 125 -0.24 -9.20 -5.03
CA ALA A 125 -1.28 -8.21 -5.28
C ALA A 125 -1.47 -7.85 -6.77
N LYS A 126 -0.64 -8.43 -7.67
CA LYS A 126 -0.73 -8.12 -9.11
C LYS A 126 -2.07 -8.56 -9.68
N GLY A 127 -2.81 -7.61 -10.27
CA GLY A 127 -4.13 -7.84 -10.87
C GLY A 127 -5.30 -7.64 -9.91
N SER A 128 -5.05 -7.45 -8.62
CA SER A 128 -6.08 -7.08 -7.64
C SER A 128 -6.20 -5.57 -7.51
N GLU A 129 -7.33 -5.11 -7.01
CA GLU A 129 -7.60 -3.71 -6.64
C GLU A 129 -8.27 -3.70 -5.27
N PHE A 130 -7.99 -2.67 -4.48
CA PHE A 130 -8.53 -2.48 -3.13
C PHE A 130 -8.86 -1.01 -2.92
N ASP A 131 -9.87 -0.72 -2.14
CA ASP A 131 -10.23 0.67 -1.87
C ASP A 131 -9.15 1.39 -1.05
N ASN A 132 -8.66 0.75 -0.01
CA ASN A 132 -7.70 1.32 0.92
C ASN A 132 -6.39 0.51 0.90
N VAL A 133 -5.31 1.10 0.40
CA VAL A 133 -4.02 0.43 0.29
C VAL A 133 -2.98 1.07 1.19
N PHE A 134 -2.36 0.27 2.04
CA PHE A 134 -1.18 0.62 2.82
C PHE A 134 0.07 0.04 2.15
N VAL A 135 1.09 0.87 2.00
CA VAL A 135 2.42 0.49 1.50
C VAL A 135 3.45 0.91 2.55
N PRO A 136 3.57 0.10 3.65
CA PRO A 136 4.51 0.41 4.72
C PRO A 136 5.94 0.03 4.35
N PHE A 137 6.87 0.42 5.21
CA PHE A 137 8.31 0.15 5.12
C PHE A 137 8.93 0.71 3.82
N ALA A 138 8.43 1.84 3.34
CA ALA A 138 8.93 2.51 2.14
C ALA A 138 10.27 3.24 2.42
N ASN A 139 11.25 2.52 2.97
CA ASN A 139 12.61 2.99 3.28
C ASN A 139 13.67 2.31 2.40
N GLU A 140 14.89 2.80 2.42
CA GLU A 140 15.99 2.28 1.57
C GLU A 140 16.35 0.82 1.87
N ALA A 141 16.06 0.30 3.07
CA ALA A 141 16.32 -1.08 3.44
C ALA A 141 15.28 -2.07 2.85
N ASN A 142 14.19 -1.56 2.28
CA ASN A 142 13.10 -2.36 1.72
C ASN A 142 13.53 -3.32 0.60
N GLY A 143 14.54 -2.92 -0.21
CA GLY A 143 15.08 -3.76 -1.29
C GLY A 143 14.16 -3.99 -2.48
N CYS A 144 12.97 -3.37 -2.52
CA CYS A 144 12.06 -3.50 -3.66
C CYS A 144 12.55 -2.73 -4.89
N THR A 145 12.13 -3.21 -6.06
CA THR A 145 12.38 -2.46 -7.30
C THR A 145 11.39 -1.32 -7.46
N ARG A 146 11.77 -0.28 -8.20
CA ARG A 146 10.89 0.84 -8.54
C ARG A 146 9.57 0.35 -9.16
N ASN A 147 9.63 -0.61 -10.08
CA ASN A 147 8.45 -1.16 -10.73
C ASN A 147 7.53 -1.90 -9.75
N SER A 148 8.08 -2.69 -8.82
CA SER A 148 7.25 -3.39 -7.84
C SER A 148 6.58 -2.42 -6.86
N PHE A 149 7.30 -1.36 -6.46
CA PHE A 149 6.73 -0.30 -5.64
C PHE A 149 5.61 0.47 -6.38
N TYR A 150 5.84 0.81 -7.66
CA TYR A 150 4.81 1.40 -8.51
C TYR A 150 3.55 0.51 -8.61
N VAL A 151 3.74 -0.80 -8.83
CA VAL A 151 2.62 -1.75 -8.88
C VAL A 151 1.83 -1.73 -7.58
N ALA A 152 2.50 -1.75 -6.42
CA ALA A 152 1.83 -1.67 -5.13
C ALA A 152 1.01 -0.37 -4.97
N CYS A 153 1.61 0.78 -5.26
CA CYS A 153 0.93 2.08 -5.17
C CYS A 153 -0.31 2.18 -6.08
N THR A 154 -0.29 1.49 -7.23
CA THR A 154 -1.40 1.51 -8.20
C THR A 154 -2.48 0.47 -7.93
N ARG A 155 -2.46 -0.23 -6.80
CA ARG A 155 -3.53 -1.17 -6.41
C ARG A 155 -4.69 -0.48 -5.72
N SER A 156 -4.55 0.79 -5.34
CA SER A 156 -5.59 1.53 -4.65
C SER A 156 -6.59 2.13 -5.63
N SER A 157 -7.87 1.88 -5.37
CA SER A 157 -9.00 2.49 -6.08
C SER A 157 -9.54 3.74 -5.38
N ARG A 158 -9.15 4.00 -4.11
CA ARG A 158 -9.66 5.12 -3.31
C ARG A 158 -8.56 5.83 -2.53
N SER A 159 -7.94 5.18 -1.55
CA SER A 159 -6.98 5.80 -0.64
C SER A 159 -5.66 5.06 -0.60
N LEU A 160 -4.55 5.80 -0.71
CA LEU A 160 -3.20 5.25 -0.65
C LEU A 160 -2.44 5.86 0.52
N TYR A 161 -1.95 4.98 1.41
CA TYR A 161 -1.19 5.31 2.60
C TYR A 161 0.22 4.71 2.49
N ILE A 162 1.21 5.54 2.21
CA ILE A 162 2.62 5.15 2.18
C ILE A 162 3.24 5.54 3.50
N SER A 163 4.04 4.67 4.11
CA SER A 163 4.72 4.99 5.35
C SER A 163 6.14 4.44 5.40
N TYR A 164 6.96 5.04 6.23
CA TYR A 164 8.34 4.62 6.44
C TYR A 164 8.87 5.06 7.79
N ALA A 165 9.85 4.29 8.30
CA ALA A 165 10.73 4.69 9.38
C ALA A 165 12.17 4.75 8.87
N GLY A 166 12.97 5.67 9.39
CA GLY A 166 14.35 5.89 8.94
C GLY A 166 14.45 6.71 7.64
N LYS A 167 15.30 6.26 6.70
CA LYS A 167 15.54 6.98 5.44
C LYS A 167 14.57 6.53 4.36
N ARG A 168 13.80 7.49 3.85
CA ARG A 168 12.81 7.29 2.79
C ARG A 168 13.42 6.66 1.54
N ILE A 169 12.72 5.73 0.91
CA ILE A 169 13.11 5.15 -0.37
C ILE A 169 13.26 6.22 -1.44
N SER A 170 14.34 6.15 -2.22
CA SER A 170 14.73 7.21 -3.16
C SER A 170 13.67 7.50 -4.24
N TYR A 171 12.84 6.53 -4.58
CA TYR A 171 11.75 6.70 -5.58
C TYR A 171 10.76 7.78 -5.19
N LEU A 172 10.50 7.97 -3.89
CA LEU A 172 9.59 8.98 -3.38
C LEU A 172 10.17 10.40 -3.42
N ASN A 173 11.49 10.55 -3.60
CA ASN A 173 12.12 11.88 -3.65
C ASN A 173 11.72 12.70 -4.89
N ASN A 174 11.24 12.04 -5.94
CA ASN A 174 10.79 12.67 -7.18
C ASN A 174 9.30 13.08 -7.14
N VAL A 175 8.59 12.72 -6.08
CA VAL A 175 7.17 13.03 -5.95
C VAL A 175 6.99 14.48 -5.50
N SER A 176 6.22 15.27 -6.27
CA SER A 176 5.91 16.65 -5.92
C SER A 176 4.99 16.71 -4.70
N PRO A 177 5.23 17.62 -3.75
CA PRO A 177 4.32 17.87 -2.62
C PRO A 177 2.90 18.26 -3.05
N ASP A 178 2.71 18.71 -4.30
CA ASP A 178 1.39 19.04 -4.83
C ASP A 178 0.48 17.81 -4.96
N PHE A 179 1.06 16.61 -5.07
CA PHE A 179 0.32 15.37 -5.35
C PHE A 179 0.14 14.46 -4.13
N VAL A 180 0.75 14.80 -3.01
CA VAL A 180 0.72 14.01 -1.78
C VAL A 180 0.48 14.90 -0.56
N VAL A 181 0.13 14.26 0.55
CA VAL A 181 0.14 14.88 1.88
C VAL A 181 1.27 14.23 2.67
N GLU A 182 2.26 15.01 3.08
CA GLU A 182 3.36 14.49 3.91
C GLU A 182 3.09 14.75 5.39
N ASN A 183 3.30 13.73 6.22
CA ASN A 183 3.16 13.78 7.66
C ASN A 183 4.43 13.25 8.35
N GLU A 184 4.69 13.73 9.56
CA GLU A 184 5.72 13.19 10.45
C GLU A 184 5.12 12.96 11.84
N ILE A 185 5.23 11.70 12.32
CA ILE A 185 4.69 11.26 13.62
C ILE A 185 5.86 10.74 14.45
N GLN A 186 6.02 11.32 15.64
CA GLN A 186 7.08 10.97 16.60
C GLN A 186 6.71 9.76 17.46
#